data_f59ad7b0b59f2d4072ca9ae06fb18d5a
#
_entry.id   f59ad7b0b59f2d4072ca9ae06fb18d5a
#
_cell.length_a   1.000
_cell.length_b   1.000
_cell.length_c   1.000
_cell.angle_alpha   90.00
_cell.angle_beta   90.00
_cell.angle_gamma   90.00
#
_symmetry.space_group_name_H-M   'P 1'
#
loop_
_entity.id
_entity.type
_entity.pdbx_description
1 polymer ?
#
loop_
_entity_poly.entity_id
_entity_poly.type
_entity_poly.pdbx_seq_one_letter_code
_entity_poly.pdbx_strand_id
1 'polypeptide(L)'
;FKRYLESRIKKNTLFENYVNKIVIITDGYLEAEDRAADTKLTPQLYKSLIIGNTNEMISMLGLNIPKVNVDLSNTEILICEVNERKTGKGKDFEILKAYWTDWLQRMNARKIQFLHREQATDITVNTINQFIRQ
;
A
#
# COMPACT_ATOMS: atom_id res chain seq x y z
N PHE A 1 -1.35 -3.38 -9.55
CA PHE A 1 -0.18 -3.84 -8.77
C PHE A 1 -0.21 -5.37 -8.57
N LYS A 2 -1.37 -5.96 -8.22
CA LYS A 2 -1.55 -7.41 -8.07
C LYS A 2 -0.99 -8.20 -9.28
N ARG A 3 -1.39 -7.84 -10.51
CA ARG A 3 -0.86 -8.46 -11.74
C ARG A 3 0.65 -8.32 -11.88
N TYR A 4 1.22 -7.21 -11.43
CA TYR A 4 2.67 -7.02 -11.42
C TYR A 4 3.36 -7.99 -10.45
N LEU A 5 2.84 -8.14 -9.23
CA LEU A 5 3.34 -9.12 -8.28
C LEU A 5 3.29 -10.54 -8.84
N GLU A 6 2.16 -10.94 -9.42
CA GLU A 6 1.96 -12.28 -9.97
C GLU A 6 2.84 -12.59 -11.18
N SER A 7 3.02 -11.61 -12.08
CA SER A 7 3.65 -11.85 -13.37
C SER A 7 5.15 -11.53 -13.38
N ARG A 8 5.59 -10.54 -12.63
CA ARG A 8 6.97 -10.06 -12.66
C ARG A 8 7.78 -10.50 -11.45
N ILE A 9 7.28 -10.27 -10.25
CA ILE A 9 8.02 -10.59 -9.03
C ILE A 9 8.10 -12.11 -8.84
N LYS A 10 7.00 -12.83 -9.01
CA LYS A 10 6.99 -14.30 -8.89
C LYS A 10 7.91 -15.00 -9.90
N LYS A 11 8.04 -14.47 -11.12
CA LYS A 11 8.87 -15.06 -12.18
C LYS A 11 10.35 -14.68 -12.09
N ASN A 12 10.63 -13.46 -11.67
CA ASN A 12 11.99 -12.92 -11.62
C ASN A 12 12.60 -13.12 -10.23
N THR A 13 12.39 -14.29 -9.65
CA THR A 13 12.92 -14.69 -8.34
C THR A 13 13.72 -13.58 -7.70
N LEU A 14 13.09 -12.85 -6.82
CA LEU A 14 13.76 -11.85 -6.00
C LEU A 14 15.04 -12.50 -5.50
N PHE A 15 16.18 -11.92 -5.76
CA PHE A 15 17.47 -12.50 -5.43
C PHE A 15 17.51 -12.81 -3.94
N GLU A 16 17.57 -14.08 -3.57
CA GLU A 16 17.46 -14.54 -2.17
C GLU A 16 18.53 -13.93 -1.25
N ASN A 17 19.68 -13.60 -1.83
CA ASN A 17 20.81 -13.03 -1.08
C ASN A 17 20.82 -11.48 -1.05
N TYR A 18 19.80 -10.84 -1.58
CA TYR A 18 19.70 -9.37 -1.66
C TYR A 18 18.41 -8.87 -1.05
N VAL A 19 18.46 -7.69 -0.47
CA VAL A 19 17.25 -6.96 -0.11
C VAL A 19 16.71 -6.29 -1.37
N ASN A 20 15.55 -6.73 -1.81
CA ASN A 20 14.88 -6.14 -2.96
C ASN A 20 14.14 -4.87 -2.55
N LYS A 21 14.14 -3.87 -3.40
CA LYS A 21 13.47 -2.60 -3.16
C LYS A 21 12.45 -2.31 -4.24
N ILE A 22 11.22 -2.07 -3.82
CA ILE A 22 10.11 -1.71 -4.72
C ILE A 22 9.65 -0.31 -4.35
N VAL A 23 9.62 0.57 -5.35
CA VAL A 23 9.00 1.90 -5.23
C VAL A 23 7.70 1.88 -6.01
N ILE A 24 6.60 2.23 -5.35
CA ILE A 24 5.26 2.31 -5.94
C ILE A 24 4.84 3.78 -5.90
N ILE A 25 4.59 4.35 -7.08
CA ILE A 25 4.08 5.72 -7.20
C ILE A 25 2.59 5.62 -7.52
N THR A 26 1.75 6.05 -6.59
CA THR A 26 0.28 5.90 -6.67
C THR A 26 -0.43 6.92 -5.78
N ASP A 27 -1.67 7.26 -6.12
CA ASP A 27 -2.56 8.00 -5.22
C ASP A 27 -2.98 7.19 -3.98
N GLY A 28 -2.66 5.90 -3.96
CA GLY A 28 -2.91 4.99 -2.85
C GLY A 28 -4.24 4.25 -2.91
N TYR A 29 -5.18 4.67 -3.77
CA TYR A 29 -6.49 4.03 -3.87
C TYR A 29 -6.41 2.72 -4.64
N LEU A 30 -7.04 1.67 -4.10
CA LEU A 30 -7.00 0.30 -4.61
C LEU A 30 -8.25 -0.07 -5.41
N GLU A 31 -9.01 0.92 -5.86
CA GLU A 31 -10.29 0.73 -6.58
C GLU A 31 -10.14 0.06 -7.95
N ALA A 32 -8.95 0.08 -8.52
CA ALA A 32 -8.66 -0.57 -9.81
C ALA A 32 -8.29 -2.05 -9.70
N GLU A 33 -8.16 -2.58 -8.49
CA GLU A 33 -7.94 -4.00 -8.25
C GLU A 33 -9.27 -4.77 -8.30
N ASP A 34 -9.22 -6.09 -8.41
CA ASP A 34 -10.36 -6.97 -8.73
C ASP A 34 -11.61 -6.85 -7.81
N ARG A 35 -11.54 -6.05 -6.76
CA ARG A 35 -12.61 -5.82 -5.78
C ARG A 35 -12.91 -4.32 -5.59
N ALA A 36 -12.94 -3.58 -6.66
CA ALA A 36 -13.15 -2.13 -6.64
C ALA A 36 -14.38 -1.68 -5.81
N ALA A 37 -15.44 -2.48 -5.81
CA ALA A 37 -16.65 -2.17 -5.04
C ALA A 37 -16.41 -2.25 -3.52
N ASP A 38 -15.57 -3.19 -3.07
CA ASP A 38 -15.32 -3.44 -1.63
C ASP A 38 -14.28 -2.48 -1.05
N THR A 39 -13.35 -2.00 -1.89
CA THR A 39 -12.27 -1.10 -1.47
C THR A 39 -12.55 0.37 -1.75
N LYS A 40 -13.68 0.67 -2.40
CA LYS A 40 -14.09 2.05 -2.65
C LYS A 40 -14.49 2.74 -1.36
N LEU A 41 -13.77 3.81 -0.99
CA LEU A 41 -14.07 4.59 0.20
C LEU A 41 -15.37 5.40 0.03
N THR A 42 -16.50 4.73 0.26
CA THR A 42 -17.81 5.41 0.36
C THR A 42 -17.91 6.17 1.69
N PRO A 43 -18.78 7.21 1.81
CA PRO A 43 -18.98 7.90 3.08
C PRO A 43 -19.38 6.97 4.24
N GLN A 44 -20.13 5.92 3.95
CA GLN A 44 -20.55 4.92 4.94
C GLN A 44 -19.35 4.08 5.42
N LEU A 45 -18.58 3.53 4.48
CA LEU A 45 -17.38 2.74 4.77
C LEU A 45 -16.34 3.58 5.52
N TYR A 46 -16.13 4.82 5.08
CA TYR A 46 -15.24 5.76 5.75
C TYR A 46 -15.61 5.95 7.22
N LYS A 47 -16.90 6.20 7.52
CA LYS A 47 -17.38 6.32 8.92
C LYS A 47 -17.08 5.07 9.73
N SER A 48 -17.31 3.88 9.18
CA SER A 48 -17.04 2.61 9.86
C SER A 48 -15.56 2.43 10.19
N LEU A 49 -14.68 2.80 9.27
CA LEU A 49 -13.23 2.61 9.42
C LEU A 49 -12.58 3.59 10.42
N ILE A 50 -13.17 4.77 10.64
CA ILE A 50 -12.60 5.79 11.55
C ILE A 50 -13.04 5.65 13.00
N ILE A 51 -14.03 4.80 13.32
CA ILE A 51 -14.60 4.67 14.67
C ILE A 51 -13.67 3.93 15.65
N GLY A 52 -12.74 3.16 15.15
CA GLY A 52 -11.86 2.34 15.97
C GLY A 52 -10.46 2.18 15.38
N ASN A 53 -9.83 1.05 15.68
CA ASN A 53 -8.60 0.66 15.01
C ASN A 53 -8.90 0.26 13.57
N THR A 54 -8.41 1.05 12.61
CA THR A 54 -8.69 0.85 11.19
C THR A 54 -8.30 -0.56 10.71
N ASN A 55 -7.19 -1.11 11.18
CA ASN A 55 -6.76 -2.47 10.83
C ASN A 55 -7.73 -3.55 11.30
N GLU A 56 -8.21 -3.43 12.53
CA GLU A 56 -9.22 -4.34 13.08
C GLU A 56 -10.53 -4.24 12.30
N MET A 57 -10.95 -3.02 11.98
CA MET A 57 -12.18 -2.80 11.21
C MET A 57 -12.10 -3.37 9.80
N ILE A 58 -10.96 -3.26 9.11
CA ILE A 58 -10.74 -3.89 7.80
C ILE A 58 -10.96 -5.39 7.91
N SER A 59 -10.39 -6.04 8.92
CA SER A 59 -10.54 -7.48 9.14
C SER A 59 -11.97 -7.87 9.52
N MET A 60 -12.59 -7.16 10.46
CA MET A 60 -13.96 -7.41 10.92
C MET A 60 -15.01 -7.28 9.81
N LEU A 61 -14.82 -6.32 8.90
CA LEU A 61 -15.71 -6.09 7.77
C LEU A 61 -15.40 -6.97 6.56
N GLY A 62 -14.39 -7.84 6.64
CA GLY A 62 -13.97 -8.69 5.52
C GLY A 62 -13.44 -7.93 4.33
N LEU A 63 -12.87 -6.74 4.54
CA LEU A 63 -12.40 -5.84 3.49
C LEU A 63 -10.95 -6.10 3.08
N ASN A 64 -10.32 -7.14 3.63
CA ASN A 64 -8.94 -7.48 3.30
C ASN A 64 -8.78 -7.76 1.81
N ILE A 65 -7.80 -7.12 1.19
CA ILE A 65 -7.47 -7.39 -0.21
C ILE A 65 -6.91 -8.82 -0.32
N PRO A 66 -7.39 -9.66 -1.26
CA PRO A 66 -6.86 -11.00 -1.43
C PRO A 66 -5.35 -11.00 -1.65
N LYS A 67 -4.61 -11.73 -0.82
CA LYS A 67 -3.16 -11.85 -0.99
C LYS A 67 -2.82 -12.58 -2.27
N VAL A 68 -1.67 -12.24 -2.84
CA VAL A 68 -1.04 -12.96 -3.94
C VAL A 68 -0.10 -14.01 -3.36
N ASN A 69 0.06 -15.14 -4.02
CA ASN A 69 1.02 -16.16 -3.60
C ASN A 69 2.46 -15.77 -3.97
N VAL A 70 2.97 -14.75 -3.30
CA VAL A 70 4.33 -14.21 -3.40
C VAL A 70 4.83 -13.97 -2.00
N ASP A 71 6.05 -14.40 -1.70
CA ASP A 71 6.74 -14.08 -0.46
C ASP A 71 7.62 -12.84 -0.65
N LEU A 72 7.41 -11.82 0.18
CA LEU A 72 8.12 -10.55 0.15
C LEU A 72 9.07 -10.39 1.36
N SER A 73 9.48 -11.49 2.00
CA SER A 73 10.28 -11.47 3.22
C SER A 73 11.67 -10.82 3.06
N ASN A 74 12.20 -10.77 1.84
CA ASN A 74 13.42 -10.05 1.51
C ASN A 74 13.17 -8.75 0.71
N THR A 75 11.96 -8.19 0.79
CA THR A 75 11.55 -7.04 0.01
C THR A 75 11.13 -5.88 0.91
N GLU A 76 11.72 -4.72 0.67
CA GLU A 76 11.31 -3.44 1.25
C GLU A 76 10.51 -2.65 0.22
N ILE A 77 9.44 -2.01 0.66
CA ILE A 77 8.48 -1.33 -0.22
C ILE A 77 8.28 0.10 0.24
N LEU A 78 8.44 1.05 -0.69
CA LEU A 78 8.11 2.46 -0.49
C LEU A 78 6.92 2.82 -1.38
N ILE A 79 5.84 3.29 -0.78
CA ILE A 79 4.64 3.76 -1.47
C ILE A 79 4.64 5.28 -1.41
N CYS A 80 4.77 5.91 -2.58
CA CYS A 80 4.92 7.36 -2.72
C CYS A 80 3.69 8.00 -3.37
N GLU A 81 3.58 9.31 -3.19
CA GLU A 81 2.56 10.17 -3.80
C GLU A 81 1.14 9.84 -3.34
N VAL A 82 1.00 9.16 -2.21
CA VAL A 82 -0.31 8.87 -1.63
C VAL A 82 -1.03 10.20 -1.35
N ASN A 83 -2.17 10.40 -2.02
CA ASN A 83 -2.87 11.67 -2.02
C ASN A 83 -4.35 11.48 -1.68
N GLU A 84 -4.80 12.24 -0.71
CA GLU A 84 -6.19 12.19 -0.27
C GLU A 84 -7.13 12.85 -1.29
N ARG A 85 -8.24 12.19 -1.58
CA ARG A 85 -9.34 12.82 -2.30
C ARG A 85 -10.00 13.86 -1.39
N LYS A 86 -10.36 15.01 -1.93
CA LYS A 86 -10.97 16.13 -1.16
C LYS A 86 -12.28 15.76 -0.41
N THR A 87 -12.80 14.58 -0.63
CA THR A 87 -14.03 14.06 -0.02
C THR A 87 -13.82 13.47 1.37
N GLY A 88 -12.60 13.10 1.72
CA GLY A 88 -12.26 12.53 3.01
C GLY A 88 -11.70 13.60 3.95
N LYS A 89 -12.30 13.85 5.04
CA LYS A 89 -11.94 14.85 6.06
C LYS A 89 -10.51 14.71 6.63
N GLY A 90 -9.49 14.50 5.77
CA GLY A 90 -8.08 14.38 6.13
C GLY A 90 -7.66 13.07 6.80
N LYS A 91 -8.44 11.99 6.65
CA LYS A 91 -8.10 10.68 7.22
C LYS A 91 -7.94 9.56 6.20
N ASP A 92 -8.10 9.86 4.92
CA ASP A 92 -7.97 8.86 3.85
C ASP A 92 -6.56 8.26 3.85
N PHE A 93 -5.55 9.07 4.13
CA PHE A 93 -4.16 8.60 4.18
C PHE A 93 -3.97 7.44 5.18
N GLU A 94 -4.50 7.56 6.39
CA GLU A 94 -4.38 6.51 7.41
C GLU A 94 -5.15 5.25 7.01
N ILE A 95 -6.31 5.40 6.36
CA ILE A 95 -7.09 4.26 5.86
C ILE A 95 -6.34 3.57 4.72
N LEU A 96 -5.82 4.33 3.75
CA LEU A 96 -5.05 3.79 2.63
C LEU A 96 -3.80 3.07 3.13
N LYS A 97 -3.08 3.69 4.06
CA LYS A 97 -1.92 3.10 4.72
C LYS A 97 -2.25 1.78 5.42
N ALA A 98 -3.40 1.71 6.11
CA ALA A 98 -3.85 0.49 6.76
C ALA A 98 -4.14 -0.64 5.76
N TYR A 99 -4.83 -0.36 4.65
CA TYR A 99 -5.10 -1.33 3.58
C TYR A 99 -3.81 -1.89 2.96
N TRP A 100 -2.90 -0.99 2.57
CA TRP A 100 -1.62 -1.39 1.99
C TRP A 100 -0.77 -2.19 2.99
N THR A 101 -0.73 -1.76 4.25
CA THR A 101 0.05 -2.43 5.29
C THR A 101 -0.49 -3.83 5.54
N ASP A 102 -1.80 -4.00 5.76
CA ASP A 102 -2.43 -5.30 5.93
C ASP A 102 -2.10 -6.24 4.75
N TRP A 103 -2.30 -5.75 3.53
CA TRP A 103 -2.09 -6.56 2.34
C TRP A 103 -0.66 -7.03 2.19
N LEU A 104 0.31 -6.12 2.30
CA LEU A 104 1.73 -6.41 2.13
C LEU A 104 2.31 -7.23 3.29
N GLN A 105 1.86 -7.00 4.52
CA GLN A 105 2.26 -7.82 5.69
C GLN A 105 1.80 -9.27 5.56
N ARG A 106 0.62 -9.52 5.02
CA ARG A 106 0.14 -10.89 4.76
C ARG A 106 0.94 -11.62 3.68
N MET A 107 1.78 -10.91 2.93
CA MET A 107 2.78 -11.44 2.01
C MET A 107 4.21 -11.39 2.58
N ASN A 108 4.35 -11.19 3.89
CA ASN A 108 5.61 -11.14 4.63
C ASN A 108 6.54 -9.98 4.23
N ALA A 109 6.03 -8.85 3.72
CA ALA A 109 6.88 -7.72 3.35
C ALA A 109 7.80 -7.31 4.51
N ARG A 110 9.12 -7.25 4.25
CA ARG A 110 10.16 -6.97 5.24
C ARG A 110 10.02 -5.59 5.87
N LYS A 111 9.72 -4.59 5.04
CA LYS A 111 9.56 -3.20 5.45
C LYS A 111 8.57 -2.51 4.51
N ILE A 112 7.69 -1.70 5.08
CA ILE A 112 6.73 -0.92 4.32
C ILE A 112 6.84 0.53 4.79
N GLN A 113 7.05 1.43 3.85
CA GLN A 113 7.15 2.87 4.09
C GLN A 113 6.15 3.61 3.21
N PHE A 114 5.65 4.73 3.72
CA PHE A 114 4.71 5.58 3.00
C PHE A 114 5.25 6.99 2.95
N LEU A 115 5.08 7.62 1.79
CA LEU A 115 5.29 9.03 1.59
C LEU A 115 3.98 9.65 1.10
N HIS A 116 3.43 10.54 1.91
CA HIS A 116 2.31 11.37 1.51
C HIS A 116 2.77 12.31 0.38
N ARG A 117 1.85 12.66 -0.52
CA ARG A 117 2.16 13.59 -1.59
C ARG A 117 2.52 14.96 -1.01
N GLU A 118 3.72 15.39 -1.31
CA GLU A 118 4.23 16.70 -0.92
C GLU A 118 4.02 17.73 -2.04
N GLN A 119 4.05 19.00 -1.68
CA GLN A 119 3.94 20.08 -2.68
C GLN A 119 5.21 20.20 -3.53
N ALA A 120 6.36 19.81 -2.97
CA ALA A 120 7.66 19.89 -3.63
C ALA A 120 8.11 18.52 -4.13
N THR A 121 8.30 18.39 -5.44
CA THR A 121 8.70 17.14 -6.11
C THR A 121 10.07 16.62 -5.65
N ASP A 122 10.97 17.50 -5.26
CA ASP A 122 12.31 17.15 -4.76
C ASP A 122 12.27 16.38 -3.46
N ILE A 123 11.25 16.55 -2.61
CA ILE A 123 11.09 15.75 -1.40
C ILE A 123 10.86 14.29 -1.77
N THR A 124 9.97 14.02 -2.72
CA THR A 124 9.71 12.66 -3.21
C THR A 124 10.97 12.05 -3.83
N VAL A 125 11.65 12.78 -4.69
CA VAL A 125 12.89 12.31 -5.35
C VAL A 125 13.97 11.99 -4.31
N ASN A 126 14.19 12.88 -3.34
CA ASN A 126 15.18 12.68 -2.28
C ASN A 126 14.82 11.45 -1.40
N THR A 127 13.56 11.29 -1.05
CA THR A 127 13.09 10.14 -0.27
C THR A 127 13.31 8.82 -1.01
N ILE A 128 12.99 8.77 -2.31
CA ILE A 128 13.24 7.60 -3.15
C ILE A 128 14.75 7.30 -3.22
N ASN A 129 15.57 8.31 -3.45
CA ASN A 129 17.02 8.13 -3.51
C ASN A 129 17.60 7.62 -2.18
N GLN A 130 17.15 8.12 -1.05
CA GLN A 130 17.54 7.63 0.26
C GLN A 130 17.09 6.19 0.47
N PHE A 131 15.85 5.87 0.13
CA PHE A 131 15.31 4.52 0.25
C PHE A 131 16.11 3.49 -0.58
N ILE A 132 16.48 3.83 -1.81
CA ILE A 132 17.23 2.91 -2.67
C ILE A 132 18.66 2.68 -2.17
N ARG A 133 19.29 3.67 -1.52
CA ARG A 133 20.68 3.61 -1.06
C ARG A 133 20.87 2.95 0.31
N GLN A 134 19.82 2.79 1.10
CA GLN A 134 19.85 2.08 2.40
C GLN A 134 20.07 0.57 2.19
#